data_4448a4433f26970d6a9377db4511021a
#
_entry.id   4448a4433f26970d6a9377db4511021a
#
_cell.length_a   1.000
_cell.length_b   1.000
_cell.length_c   1.000
_cell.angle_alpha   90.00
_cell.angle_beta   90.00
_cell.angle_gamma   90.00
#
_symmetry.space_group_name_H-M   'P 1'
#
loop_
_entity.id
_entity.type
_entity.pdbx_description
1 polymer ?
#
loop_
_entity_poly.entity_id
_entity_poly.type
_entity_poly.pdbx_seq_one_letter_code
_entity_poly.pdbx_strand_id
1 'polypeptide(L)'
;MSDVIAEQTPAVDDPAQGRGGLWGFLTFWGLHAWVVAYSVVMLSAFYIQFGQGEFPCPLCMLQRYGMILSTIGALWVIMQARRGTLTTARYAQGLGMGMIGVLAGATVSMRQIALHILPGDPGYGEPFLQLHLYSWAFITFAIVLIYVGVMLMLMPRGIPQAPAAGSTASKISTAIIWLFIG
;
A
#
# COMPACT_ATOMS: atom_id res chain seq x y z
N MET A 1 29.20 -20.69 38.81
CA MET A 1 30.22 -19.76 38.31
C MET A 1 30.22 -19.88 36.79
N SER A 2 29.41 -19.10 36.13
CA SER A 2 29.46 -18.83 34.68
C SER A 2 28.53 -17.66 34.45
N ASP A 3 29.06 -16.46 34.68
CA ASP A 3 28.43 -15.22 34.26
C ASP A 3 28.46 -15.16 32.75
N VAL A 4 27.35 -15.53 32.09
CA VAL A 4 27.11 -15.23 30.70
C VAL A 4 26.88 -13.72 30.64
N ILE A 5 27.94 -13.01 30.29
CA ILE A 5 27.91 -11.62 29.89
C ILE A 5 26.96 -11.56 28.70
N ALA A 6 25.72 -11.16 28.96
CA ALA A 6 24.82 -10.71 27.90
C ALA A 6 25.46 -9.43 27.34
N GLU A 7 26.25 -9.62 26.27
CA GLU A 7 26.76 -8.54 25.45
C GLU A 7 25.55 -7.79 24.88
N GLN A 8 25.16 -6.73 25.58
CA GLN A 8 24.22 -5.75 25.10
C GLN A 8 24.87 -5.11 23.88
N THR A 9 24.56 -5.66 22.70
CA THR A 9 24.86 -4.99 21.44
C THR A 9 24.26 -3.59 21.55
N PRO A 10 25.08 -2.52 21.52
CA PRO A 10 24.55 -1.16 21.62
C PRO A 10 23.53 -1.02 20.49
N ALA A 11 22.33 -0.54 20.82
CA ALA A 11 21.32 -0.20 19.83
C ALA A 11 22.00 0.77 18.86
N VAL A 12 22.28 0.31 17.64
CA VAL A 12 22.83 1.15 16.59
C VAL A 12 21.76 2.21 16.36
N ASP A 13 22.01 3.43 16.84
CA ASP A 13 21.14 4.58 16.59
C ASP A 13 20.97 4.69 15.07
N ASP A 14 19.76 4.36 14.58
CA ASP A 14 19.44 4.43 13.16
C ASP A 14 19.42 5.92 12.76
N PRO A 15 20.40 6.40 11.98
CA PRO A 15 20.54 7.81 11.65
C PRO A 15 19.34 8.36 10.85
N ALA A 16 18.46 7.49 10.34
CA ALA A 16 17.24 7.89 9.65
C ALA A 16 16.10 8.27 10.61
N GLN A 17 16.14 7.84 11.88
CA GLN A 17 15.08 8.11 12.85
C GLN A 17 14.94 9.59 13.22
N GLY A 18 16.03 10.36 13.21
CA GLY A 18 16.05 11.78 13.59
C GLY A 18 15.78 12.78 12.46
N ARG A 19 15.72 12.35 11.21
CA ARG A 19 15.64 13.21 10.03
C ARG A 19 14.23 13.41 9.44
N GLY A 20 13.18 13.17 10.24
CA GLY A 20 11.81 13.11 9.74
C GLY A 20 11.25 14.42 9.16
N GLY A 21 11.32 15.50 9.86
CA GLY A 21 10.81 16.79 9.40
C GLY A 21 9.63 16.72 8.40
N LEU A 22 9.68 17.60 7.40
CA LEU A 22 8.68 17.61 6.32
C LEU A 22 8.65 16.29 5.52
N TRP A 23 9.80 15.65 5.31
CA TRP A 23 9.90 14.39 4.58
C TRP A 23 9.19 13.24 5.32
N GLY A 24 9.42 13.09 6.61
CA GLY A 24 8.72 12.07 7.42
C GLY A 24 7.21 12.26 7.46
N PHE A 25 6.75 13.52 7.48
CA PHE A 25 5.34 13.86 7.36
C PHE A 25 4.76 13.48 5.99
N LEU A 26 5.42 13.84 4.90
CA LEU A 26 4.95 13.54 3.53
C LEU A 26 4.91 12.03 3.27
N THR A 27 5.91 11.28 3.71
CA THR A 27 5.95 9.83 3.55
C THR A 27 4.86 9.14 4.38
N PHE A 28 4.59 9.63 5.59
CA PHE A 28 3.50 9.12 6.42
C PHE A 28 2.13 9.30 5.76
N TRP A 29 1.84 10.49 5.23
CA TRP A 29 0.58 10.77 4.54
C TRP A 29 0.52 10.12 3.16
N GLY A 30 1.63 9.92 2.49
CA GLY A 30 1.70 9.16 1.25
C GLY A 30 1.24 7.69 1.43
N LEU A 31 1.62 7.06 2.53
CA LEU A 31 1.12 5.72 2.87
C LEU A 31 -0.40 5.72 3.13
N HIS A 32 -0.94 6.76 3.79
CA HIS A 32 -2.38 6.90 3.97
C HIS A 32 -3.11 7.12 2.65
N ALA A 33 -2.54 7.93 1.74
CA ALA A 33 -3.10 8.13 0.40
C ALA A 33 -3.16 6.80 -0.38
N TRP A 34 -2.14 5.95 -0.27
CA TRP A 34 -2.16 4.60 -0.84
C TRP A 34 -3.31 3.76 -0.27
N VAL A 35 -3.44 3.69 1.07
CA VAL A 35 -4.53 2.96 1.73
C VAL A 35 -5.90 3.46 1.27
N VAL A 36 -6.11 4.78 1.27
CA VAL A 36 -7.38 5.40 0.85
C VAL A 36 -7.68 5.11 -0.62
N ALA A 37 -6.69 5.25 -1.50
CA ALA A 37 -6.87 5.00 -2.93
C ALA A 37 -7.37 3.56 -3.18
N TYR A 38 -6.72 2.56 -2.60
CA TYR A 38 -7.18 1.17 -2.76
C TYR A 38 -8.50 0.87 -2.04
N SER A 39 -8.78 1.51 -0.90
CA SER A 39 -10.09 1.41 -0.27
C SER A 39 -11.20 1.94 -1.18
N VAL A 40 -10.99 3.08 -1.82
CA VAL A 40 -11.95 3.66 -2.78
C VAL A 40 -12.15 2.74 -3.98
N VAL A 41 -11.07 2.20 -4.56
CA VAL A 41 -11.15 1.24 -5.69
C VAL A 41 -11.93 0.00 -5.29
N MET A 42 -11.67 -0.56 -4.09
CA MET A 42 -12.39 -1.73 -3.57
C MET A 42 -13.87 -1.46 -3.35
N LEU A 43 -14.22 -0.34 -2.72
CA LEU A 43 -15.61 0.05 -2.49
C LEU A 43 -16.35 0.28 -3.83
N SER A 44 -15.71 0.92 -4.81
CA SER A 44 -16.26 1.09 -6.15
C SER A 44 -16.51 -0.26 -6.84
N ALA A 45 -15.57 -1.20 -6.71
CA ALA A 45 -15.71 -2.55 -7.25
C ALA A 45 -16.84 -3.35 -6.57
N PHE A 46 -17.06 -3.17 -5.28
CA PHE A 46 -18.20 -3.77 -4.57
C PHE A 46 -19.52 -3.10 -4.96
N TYR A 47 -19.53 -1.79 -5.17
CA TYR A 47 -20.71 -1.09 -5.65
C TYR A 47 -21.16 -1.60 -7.03
N ILE A 48 -20.24 -1.79 -7.97
CA ILE A 48 -20.54 -2.37 -9.30
C ILE A 48 -21.06 -3.80 -9.12
N GLN A 49 -20.42 -4.62 -8.29
CA GLN A 49 -20.80 -6.01 -8.09
C GLN A 49 -22.20 -6.16 -7.46
N PHE A 50 -22.49 -5.44 -6.40
CA PHE A 50 -23.73 -5.60 -5.64
C PHE A 50 -24.82 -4.62 -6.06
N GLY A 51 -24.45 -3.42 -6.50
CA GLY A 51 -25.40 -2.38 -6.93
C GLY A 51 -25.86 -2.53 -8.37
N GLN A 52 -24.98 -2.99 -9.25
CA GLN A 52 -25.30 -3.20 -10.67
C GLN A 52 -25.51 -4.67 -11.03
N GLY A 53 -25.23 -5.61 -10.12
CA GLY A 53 -25.40 -7.03 -10.34
C GLY A 53 -24.34 -7.66 -11.26
N GLU A 54 -23.22 -6.99 -11.50
CA GLU A 54 -22.13 -7.51 -12.32
C GLU A 54 -21.22 -8.45 -11.51
N PHE A 55 -21.22 -9.72 -11.86
CA PHE A 55 -20.32 -10.69 -11.21
C PHE A 55 -18.87 -10.47 -11.63
N PRO A 56 -17.93 -10.38 -10.68
CA PRO A 56 -16.52 -10.21 -11.01
C PRO A 56 -15.95 -11.47 -11.64
N CYS A 57 -15.10 -11.31 -12.66
CA CYS A 57 -14.34 -12.42 -13.22
C CYS A 57 -13.31 -12.96 -12.20
N PRO A 58 -12.85 -14.22 -12.33
CA PRO A 58 -11.84 -14.77 -11.43
C PRO A 58 -10.55 -13.93 -11.35
N LEU A 59 -10.10 -13.36 -12.47
CA LEU A 59 -8.93 -12.48 -12.50
C LEU A 59 -9.19 -11.16 -11.76
N CYS A 60 -10.41 -10.61 -11.83
CA CYS A 60 -10.80 -9.41 -11.10
C CYS A 60 -10.75 -9.65 -9.58
N MET A 61 -11.10 -10.86 -9.12
CA MET A 61 -10.98 -11.22 -7.72
C MET A 61 -9.51 -11.30 -7.28
N LEU A 62 -8.64 -11.89 -8.09
CA LEU A 62 -7.20 -11.95 -7.81
C LEU A 62 -6.54 -10.55 -7.77
N GLN A 63 -6.98 -9.62 -8.62
CA GLN A 63 -6.54 -8.22 -8.56
C GLN A 63 -6.92 -7.57 -7.22
N ARG A 64 -8.15 -7.79 -6.74
CA ARG A 64 -8.59 -7.31 -5.41
C ARG A 64 -7.72 -7.87 -4.29
N TYR A 65 -7.38 -9.16 -4.32
CA TYR A 65 -6.45 -9.75 -3.35
C TYR A 65 -5.06 -9.11 -3.41
N GLY A 66 -4.56 -8.80 -4.62
CA GLY A 66 -3.31 -8.06 -4.79
C GLY A 66 -3.36 -6.67 -4.14
N MET A 67 -4.47 -5.94 -4.28
CA MET A 67 -4.68 -4.63 -3.64
C MET A 67 -4.72 -4.75 -2.12
N ILE A 68 -5.46 -5.72 -1.57
CA ILE A 68 -5.55 -5.97 -0.13
C ILE A 68 -4.16 -6.30 0.43
N LEU A 69 -3.45 -7.25 -0.19
CA LEU A 69 -2.13 -7.69 0.26
C LEU A 69 -1.14 -6.52 0.26
N SER A 70 -1.15 -5.69 -0.79
CA SER A 70 -0.27 -4.52 -0.86
C SER A 70 -0.59 -3.48 0.22
N THR A 71 -1.88 -3.28 0.51
CA THR A 71 -2.33 -2.33 1.53
C THR A 71 -1.94 -2.77 2.94
N ILE A 72 -1.90 -4.08 3.22
CA ILE A 72 -1.42 -4.62 4.50
C ILE A 72 0.01 -4.15 4.78
N GLY A 73 0.89 -4.13 3.78
CA GLY A 73 2.25 -3.63 3.92
C GLY A 73 2.29 -2.15 4.35
N ALA A 74 1.51 -1.29 3.69
CA ALA A 74 1.40 0.12 4.04
C ALA A 74 0.82 0.33 5.44
N LEU A 75 -0.25 -0.37 5.81
CA LEU A 75 -0.87 -0.32 7.12
C LEU A 75 0.09 -0.76 8.23
N TRP A 76 0.86 -1.81 7.97
CA TRP A 76 1.85 -2.28 8.94
C TRP A 76 2.90 -1.20 9.24
N VAL A 77 3.41 -0.50 8.21
CA VAL A 77 4.33 0.65 8.39
C VAL A 77 3.68 1.76 9.20
N ILE A 78 2.45 2.15 8.86
CA ILE A 78 1.70 3.19 9.58
C ILE A 78 1.55 2.82 11.06
N MET A 79 1.20 1.58 11.36
CA MET A 79 1.05 1.12 12.75
C MET A 79 2.36 1.16 13.51
N GLN A 80 3.48 0.74 12.89
CA GLN A 80 4.82 0.82 13.51
C GLN A 80 5.23 2.28 13.76
N ALA A 81 4.99 3.18 12.81
CA ALA A 81 5.25 4.61 12.98
C ALA A 81 4.45 5.20 14.15
N ARG A 82 3.15 4.84 14.26
CA ARG A 82 2.27 5.31 15.35
C ARG A 82 2.67 4.78 16.73
N ARG A 83 3.26 3.59 16.79
CA ARG A 83 3.78 2.99 18.02
C ARG A 83 5.18 3.52 18.39
N GLY A 84 5.81 4.33 17.54
CA GLY A 84 7.19 4.79 17.74
C GLY A 84 8.24 3.68 17.62
N THR A 85 7.88 2.56 16.99
CA THR A 85 8.76 1.38 16.86
C THR A 85 9.27 1.19 15.43
N LEU A 86 8.98 2.14 14.52
CA LEU A 86 9.42 2.07 13.13
C LEU A 86 10.94 2.29 13.05
N THR A 87 11.64 1.32 12.48
CA THR A 87 13.05 1.41 12.11
C THR A 87 13.18 1.40 10.58
N THR A 88 14.34 1.77 10.04
CA THR A 88 14.62 1.69 8.60
C THR A 88 14.40 0.28 8.05
N ALA A 89 14.84 -0.74 8.79
CA ALA A 89 14.63 -2.15 8.40
C ALA A 89 13.14 -2.51 8.35
N ARG A 90 12.36 -2.12 9.37
CA ARG A 90 10.90 -2.35 9.39
C ARG A 90 10.20 -1.58 8.30
N TYR A 91 10.63 -0.36 8.00
CA TYR A 91 10.09 0.41 6.89
C TYR A 91 10.30 -0.32 5.54
N ALA A 92 11.54 -0.79 5.29
CA ALA A 92 11.84 -1.59 4.10
C ALA A 92 11.03 -2.88 4.03
N GLN A 93 10.84 -3.59 5.15
CA GLN A 93 10.02 -4.81 5.22
C GLN A 93 8.56 -4.52 4.83
N GLY A 94 7.94 -3.45 5.37
CA GLY A 94 6.57 -3.10 5.02
C GLY A 94 6.39 -2.70 3.57
N LEU A 95 7.34 -1.91 3.01
CA LEU A 95 7.34 -1.60 1.58
C LEU A 95 7.52 -2.85 0.73
N GLY A 96 8.40 -3.77 1.14
CA GLY A 96 8.60 -5.06 0.47
C GLY A 96 7.34 -5.94 0.47
N MET A 97 6.64 -6.03 1.60
CA MET A 97 5.35 -6.73 1.67
C MET A 97 4.33 -6.12 0.71
N GLY A 98 4.21 -4.79 0.70
CA GLY A 98 3.35 -4.07 -0.23
C GLY A 98 3.72 -4.34 -1.70
N MET A 99 5.02 -4.35 -2.02
CA MET A 99 5.53 -4.62 -3.36
C MET A 99 5.13 -6.02 -3.86
N ILE A 100 5.18 -7.05 -3.02
CA ILE A 100 4.76 -8.42 -3.39
C ILE A 100 3.29 -8.40 -3.83
N GLY A 101 2.41 -7.74 -3.07
CA GLY A 101 1.00 -7.60 -3.43
C GLY A 101 0.78 -6.84 -4.74
N VAL A 102 1.52 -5.74 -4.94
CA VAL A 102 1.48 -4.94 -6.17
C VAL A 102 1.93 -5.77 -7.39
N LEU A 103 3.03 -6.48 -7.30
CA LEU A 103 3.54 -7.30 -8.39
C LEU A 103 2.59 -8.44 -8.74
N ALA A 104 2.02 -9.12 -7.74
CA ALA A 104 1.02 -10.15 -7.95
C ALA A 104 -0.22 -9.58 -8.67
N GLY A 105 -0.77 -8.47 -8.18
CA GLY A 105 -1.94 -7.82 -8.80
C GLY A 105 -1.66 -7.28 -10.19
N ALA A 106 -0.49 -6.66 -10.42
CA ALA A 106 -0.06 -6.17 -11.73
C ALA A 106 0.07 -7.30 -12.76
N THR A 107 0.64 -8.44 -12.37
CA THR A 107 0.77 -9.63 -13.24
C THR A 107 -0.59 -10.14 -13.67
N VAL A 108 -1.55 -10.22 -12.73
CA VAL A 108 -2.93 -10.64 -13.03
C VAL A 108 -3.61 -9.65 -13.98
N SER A 109 -3.45 -8.34 -13.73
CA SER A 109 -4.01 -7.29 -14.59
C SER A 109 -3.41 -7.33 -15.99
N MET A 110 -2.09 -7.49 -16.10
CA MET A 110 -1.40 -7.64 -17.39
C MET A 110 -1.90 -8.86 -18.16
N ARG A 111 -2.09 -10.00 -17.48
CA ARG A 111 -2.66 -11.19 -18.09
C ARG A 111 -4.08 -10.90 -18.64
N GLN A 112 -4.91 -10.20 -17.90
CA GLN A 112 -6.27 -9.87 -18.35
C GLN A 112 -6.26 -8.93 -19.56
N ILE A 113 -5.37 -7.92 -19.58
CA ILE A 113 -5.17 -7.06 -20.74
C ILE A 113 -4.77 -7.91 -21.96
N ALA A 114 -3.81 -8.83 -21.79
CA ALA A 114 -3.33 -9.68 -22.89
C ALA A 114 -4.41 -10.63 -23.45
N LEU A 115 -5.37 -11.06 -22.63
CA LEU A 115 -6.50 -11.89 -23.06
C LEU A 115 -7.51 -11.13 -23.92
N HIS A 116 -7.58 -9.80 -23.80
CA HIS A 116 -8.55 -8.94 -24.48
C HIS A 116 -7.89 -7.91 -25.42
N ILE A 117 -6.68 -8.19 -25.91
CA ILE A 117 -5.93 -7.27 -26.76
C ILE A 117 -6.28 -7.42 -28.25
N LEU A 118 -7.01 -8.46 -28.64
CA LEU A 118 -7.32 -8.72 -30.05
C LEU A 118 -8.35 -7.71 -30.58
N PRO A 119 -8.17 -7.22 -31.83
CA PRO A 119 -9.15 -6.31 -32.44
C PRO A 119 -10.55 -6.96 -32.51
N GLY A 120 -11.57 -6.23 -32.02
CA GLY A 120 -12.95 -6.70 -31.99
C GLY A 120 -13.36 -7.47 -30.75
N ASP A 121 -12.43 -7.70 -29.80
CA ASP A 121 -12.78 -8.24 -28.49
C ASP A 121 -13.49 -7.16 -27.66
N PRO A 122 -14.73 -7.40 -27.17
CA PRO A 122 -15.48 -6.40 -26.40
C PRO A 122 -14.89 -6.15 -25.01
N GLY A 123 -13.89 -6.94 -24.57
CA GLY A 123 -13.35 -6.88 -23.21
C GLY A 123 -14.31 -7.45 -22.16
N TYR A 124 -13.97 -7.25 -20.88
CA TYR A 124 -14.79 -7.66 -19.75
C TYR A 124 -15.29 -6.45 -18.97
N GLY A 125 -16.62 -6.36 -18.80
CA GLY A 125 -17.30 -5.25 -18.13
C GLY A 125 -17.36 -3.97 -18.99
N GLU A 126 -18.16 -3.01 -18.55
CA GLU A 126 -18.28 -1.73 -19.23
C GLU A 126 -17.00 -0.89 -19.08
N PRO A 127 -16.52 -0.23 -20.15
CA PRO A 127 -15.35 0.62 -20.08
C PRO A 127 -15.65 1.91 -19.32
N PHE A 128 -14.76 2.28 -18.41
CA PHE A 128 -14.76 3.56 -17.71
C PHE A 128 -13.66 4.47 -18.30
N LEU A 129 -14.04 5.65 -18.80
CA LEU A 129 -13.13 6.58 -19.50
C LEU A 129 -12.31 5.90 -20.62
N GLN A 130 -12.99 5.11 -21.46
CA GLN A 130 -12.41 4.39 -22.60
C GLN A 130 -11.44 3.25 -22.24
N LEU A 131 -11.26 2.93 -20.95
CA LEU A 131 -10.46 1.83 -20.48
C LEU A 131 -11.29 0.91 -19.60
N HIS A 132 -11.09 -0.39 -19.76
CA HIS A 132 -11.70 -1.39 -18.87
C HIS A 132 -11.10 -1.35 -17.47
N LEU A 133 -11.85 -1.77 -16.46
CA LEU A 133 -11.46 -1.71 -15.05
C LEU A 133 -10.15 -2.47 -14.77
N TYR A 134 -9.85 -3.54 -15.50
CA TYR A 134 -8.58 -4.26 -15.35
C TYR A 134 -7.36 -3.46 -15.83
N SER A 135 -7.53 -2.58 -16.82
CA SER A 135 -6.48 -1.65 -17.27
C SER A 135 -6.24 -0.56 -16.21
N TRP A 136 -7.31 -0.04 -15.62
CA TRP A 136 -7.19 0.88 -14.48
C TRP A 136 -6.51 0.23 -13.28
N ALA A 137 -6.84 -1.03 -12.97
CA ALA A 137 -6.17 -1.78 -11.93
C ALA A 137 -4.65 -1.89 -12.20
N PHE A 138 -4.24 -2.20 -13.44
CA PHE A 138 -2.83 -2.21 -13.82
C PHE A 138 -2.16 -0.86 -13.62
N ILE A 139 -2.80 0.23 -14.03
CA ILE A 139 -2.28 1.60 -13.85
C ILE A 139 -2.08 1.90 -12.36
N THR A 140 -3.04 1.57 -11.50
CA THR A 140 -2.91 1.81 -10.06
C THR A 140 -1.77 0.99 -9.45
N PHE A 141 -1.59 -0.27 -9.86
CA PHE A 141 -0.45 -1.10 -9.42
C PHE A 141 0.88 -0.50 -9.89
N ALA A 142 0.96 -0.02 -11.14
CA ALA A 142 2.17 0.62 -11.67
C ALA A 142 2.52 1.90 -10.87
N ILE A 143 1.53 2.73 -10.55
CA ILE A 143 1.73 3.94 -9.73
C ILE A 143 2.26 3.57 -8.35
N VAL A 144 1.67 2.58 -7.68
CA VAL A 144 2.13 2.16 -6.36
C VAL A 144 3.52 1.52 -6.42
N LEU A 145 3.84 0.77 -7.47
CA LEU A 145 5.18 0.20 -7.66
C LEU A 145 6.24 1.29 -7.80
N ILE A 146 5.97 2.32 -8.60
CA ILE A 146 6.84 3.49 -8.75
C ILE A 146 6.98 4.22 -7.40
N TYR A 147 5.87 4.43 -6.69
CA TYR A 147 5.87 5.04 -5.37
C TYR A 147 6.77 4.27 -4.39
N VAL A 148 6.62 2.95 -4.30
CA VAL A 148 7.46 2.10 -3.44
C VAL A 148 8.93 2.20 -3.83
N GLY A 149 9.25 2.15 -5.13
CA GLY A 149 10.62 2.31 -5.62
C GLY A 149 11.22 3.66 -5.21
N VAL A 150 10.47 4.75 -5.38
CA VAL A 150 10.90 6.10 -4.97
C VAL A 150 11.09 6.18 -3.45
N MET A 151 10.19 5.58 -2.66
CA MET A 151 10.31 5.58 -1.20
C MET A 151 11.53 4.80 -0.71
N LEU A 152 11.85 3.65 -1.34
CA LEU A 152 13.05 2.88 -1.06
C LEU A 152 14.32 3.68 -1.41
N MET A 153 14.34 4.34 -2.57
CA MET A 153 15.47 5.13 -3.03
C MET A 153 15.72 6.36 -2.13
N LEU A 154 14.66 6.96 -1.60
CA LEU A 154 14.74 8.14 -0.75
C LEU A 154 14.76 7.82 0.77
N MET A 155 14.78 6.54 1.12
CA MET A 155 14.81 6.08 2.52
C MET A 155 15.94 6.71 3.37
N PRO A 156 17.17 6.96 2.86
CA PRO A 156 18.22 7.63 3.62
C PRO A 156 17.87 9.06 4.06
N ARG A 157 16.85 9.70 3.45
CA ARG A 157 16.38 11.04 3.82
C ARG A 157 15.53 11.05 5.09
N GLY A 158 15.03 9.90 5.51
CA GLY A 158 14.20 9.71 6.70
C GLY A 158 13.07 8.73 6.47
N ILE A 159 12.50 8.26 7.58
CA ILE A 159 11.38 7.32 7.62
C ILE A 159 10.07 8.04 8.01
N PRO A 160 8.90 7.44 7.72
CA PRO A 160 7.61 8.01 8.09
C PRO A 160 7.53 8.34 9.59
N GLN A 161 7.03 9.55 9.91
CA GLN A 161 6.82 9.98 11.29
C GLN A 161 5.34 10.23 11.55
N ALA A 162 4.82 9.54 12.54
CA ALA A 162 3.45 9.74 12.97
C ALA A 162 3.27 11.10 13.65
N PRO A 163 2.13 11.78 13.44
CA PRO A 163 1.80 13.01 14.15
C PRO A 163 1.64 12.76 15.65
N ALA A 164 1.83 13.81 16.44
CA ALA A 164 1.70 13.73 17.90
C ALA A 164 0.36 13.12 18.32
N ALA A 165 0.39 12.28 19.34
CA ALA A 165 -0.79 11.64 19.90
C ALA A 165 -1.81 12.70 20.33
N GLY A 166 -3.10 12.48 20.03
CA GLY A 166 -4.17 13.41 20.36
C GLY A 166 -4.38 14.57 19.38
N SER A 167 -3.45 14.80 18.44
CA SER A 167 -3.61 15.81 17.40
C SER A 167 -4.76 15.46 16.42
N THR A 168 -5.31 16.45 15.73
CA THR A 168 -6.33 16.24 14.68
C THR A 168 -5.80 15.29 13.59
N ALA A 169 -4.54 15.43 13.21
CA ALA A 169 -3.89 14.55 12.24
C ALA A 169 -3.84 13.09 12.73
N SER A 170 -3.59 12.86 14.02
CA SER A 170 -3.63 11.51 14.61
C SER A 170 -5.05 10.90 14.59
N LYS A 171 -6.08 11.71 14.84
CA LYS A 171 -7.49 11.28 14.75
C LYS A 171 -7.88 10.91 13.33
N ILE A 172 -7.49 11.72 12.34
CA ILE A 172 -7.71 11.44 10.90
C ILE A 172 -7.02 10.13 10.50
N SER A 173 -5.75 9.94 10.88
CA SER A 173 -5.03 8.68 10.64
C SER A 173 -5.77 7.48 11.23
N THR A 174 -6.32 7.61 12.44
CA THR A 174 -7.12 6.54 13.07
C THR A 174 -8.39 6.25 12.27
N ALA A 175 -9.11 7.28 11.84
CA ALA A 175 -10.33 7.12 11.05
C ALA A 175 -10.06 6.39 9.73
N ILE A 176 -8.97 6.73 9.03
CA ILE A 176 -8.58 6.06 7.78
C ILE A 176 -8.28 4.57 8.02
N ILE A 177 -7.55 4.25 9.10
CA ILE A 177 -7.24 2.84 9.44
C ILE A 177 -8.54 2.06 9.71
N TRP A 178 -9.46 2.64 10.47
CA TRP A 178 -10.75 2.01 10.76
C TRP A 178 -11.63 1.84 9.51
N LEU A 179 -11.60 2.81 8.59
CA LEU A 179 -12.32 2.71 7.31
C LEU A 179 -11.85 1.51 6.47
N PHE A 180 -10.58 1.12 6.59
CA PHE A 180 -10.04 -0.04 5.85
C PHE A 180 -10.31 -1.37 6.55
N ILE A 181 -10.34 -1.39 7.89
CA ILE A 181 -10.46 -2.63 8.68
C ILE A 181 -11.93 -3.00 8.95
N GLY A 182 -12.83 -2.00 9.08
CA GLY A 182 -14.25 -2.18 9.44
C GLY A 182 -15.15 -2.34 8.26
#